data_93e19014f3c1f59dfb9cdb0a8e84ff6b
#
_entry.id   93e19014f3c1f59dfb9cdb0a8e84ff6b
#
_cell.length_a   1.000
_cell.length_b   1.000
_cell.length_c   1.000
_cell.angle_alpha   90.00
_cell.angle_beta   90.00
_cell.angle_gamma   90.00
#
_symmetry.space_group_name_H-M   'P 1'
#
loop_
_entity.id
_entity.type
_entity.pdbx_description
1 polymer ?
#
loop_
_entity_poly.entity_id
_entity_poly.type
_entity_poly.pdbx_seq_one_letter_code
_entity_poly.pdbx_strand_id
1 'polypeptide(L)'
;MVDPDTLRHWRYFLILENDFANALRFVEPDPRNNEVYSLEFVKQLVAIGAQFETVARLFSLFKLPAHPAPTVDGIQNLRTCLLQIHSDLAEAKAVFRLRNEDLQPFRQWSSSSPPLWWTAYNRSKHDPARQAAAATLANVRDALAGLGLLTLLFVGSQDALPPQSLFDFTWARVRS
;
A
#
# COMPACT_ATOMS: atom_id res chain seq x y z
N MET A 1 -1.38 0.81 -24.90
CA MET A 1 -0.80 2.10 -24.42
C MET A 1 -1.37 2.34 -23.05
N VAL A 2 -0.53 2.54 -22.03
CA VAL A 2 -0.99 2.83 -20.66
C VAL A 2 -1.62 4.20 -20.68
N ASP A 3 -2.77 4.31 -20.01
CA ASP A 3 -3.36 5.61 -19.73
C ASP A 3 -2.37 6.45 -18.90
N PRO A 4 -2.02 7.67 -19.36
CA PRO A 4 -1.09 8.55 -18.66
C PRO A 4 -1.51 8.87 -17.22
N ASP A 5 -2.81 8.90 -16.92
CA ASP A 5 -3.32 9.17 -15.58
C ASP A 5 -3.07 8.00 -14.64
N THR A 6 -3.24 6.76 -15.11
CA THR A 6 -2.90 5.56 -14.35
C THR A 6 -1.41 5.51 -14.02
N LEU A 7 -0.54 5.90 -14.97
CA LEU A 7 0.91 5.94 -14.75
C LEU A 7 1.33 6.99 -13.70
N ARG A 8 0.55 8.05 -13.48
CA ARG A 8 0.81 9.03 -12.41
C ARG A 8 0.72 8.40 -11.03
N HIS A 9 -0.14 7.41 -10.81
CA HIS A 9 -0.21 6.68 -9.53
C HIS A 9 1.06 5.90 -9.24
N TRP A 10 1.67 5.28 -10.26
CA TRP A 10 2.97 4.63 -10.10
C TRP A 10 4.08 5.63 -9.79
N ARG A 11 4.13 6.77 -10.49
CA ARG A 11 5.11 7.82 -10.20
C ARG A 11 4.95 8.38 -8.79
N TYR A 12 3.71 8.52 -8.31
CA TYR A 12 3.47 8.99 -6.94
C TYR A 12 3.88 7.94 -5.90
N PHE A 13 3.64 6.66 -6.16
CA PHE A 13 4.20 5.58 -5.35
C PHE A 13 5.73 5.69 -5.23
N LEU A 14 6.44 5.92 -6.32
CA LEU A 14 7.91 6.06 -6.31
C LEU A 14 8.39 7.27 -5.49
N ILE A 15 7.62 8.36 -5.47
CA ILE A 15 7.92 9.53 -4.62
C ILE A 15 7.78 9.12 -3.14
N LEU A 16 6.69 8.44 -2.78
CA LEU A 16 6.47 7.96 -1.41
C LEU A 16 7.52 6.92 -0.97
N GLU A 17 7.92 6.04 -1.89
CA GLU A 17 9.02 5.08 -1.65
C GLU A 17 10.35 5.80 -1.38
N ASN A 18 10.65 6.84 -2.14
CA ASN A 18 11.85 7.65 -1.93
C ASN A 18 11.80 8.42 -0.59
N ASP A 19 10.65 8.96 -0.21
CA ASP A 19 10.48 9.61 1.10
C ASP A 19 10.74 8.62 2.24
N PHE A 20 10.24 7.39 2.11
CA PHE A 20 10.52 6.34 3.08
C PHE A 20 12.00 5.96 3.11
N ALA A 21 12.64 5.79 1.94
CA ALA A 21 14.08 5.54 1.85
C ALA A 21 14.92 6.64 2.53
N ASN A 22 14.50 7.90 2.39
CA ASN A 22 15.16 9.02 3.07
C ASN A 22 14.99 8.94 4.60
N ALA A 23 13.82 8.52 5.10
CA ALA A 23 13.61 8.34 6.54
C ALA A 23 14.47 7.19 7.12
N LEU A 24 14.70 6.14 6.33
CA LEU A 24 15.58 5.01 6.71
C LEU A 24 17.05 5.39 6.86
N ARG A 25 17.46 6.61 6.49
CA ARG A 25 18.79 7.15 6.81
C ARG A 25 18.95 7.45 8.31
N PHE A 26 17.84 7.61 9.04
CA PHE A 26 17.80 7.97 10.46
C PHE A 26 17.29 6.84 11.36
N VAL A 27 16.57 5.87 10.77
CA VAL A 27 16.05 4.70 11.48
C VAL A 27 16.44 3.46 10.69
N GLU A 28 17.37 2.70 11.23
CA GLU A 28 17.82 1.44 10.61
C GLU A 28 16.64 0.48 10.42
N PRO A 29 16.46 -0.09 9.22
CA PRO A 29 15.40 -1.05 8.95
C PRO A 29 15.69 -2.43 9.57
N ASP A 30 15.82 -2.47 10.88
CA ASP A 30 16.07 -3.65 11.72
C ASP A 30 14.78 -4.07 12.43
N PRO A 31 14.51 -5.37 12.69
CA PRO A 31 13.34 -5.82 13.44
C PRO A 31 13.17 -5.15 14.79
N ARG A 32 14.26 -4.81 15.46
CA ARG A 32 14.27 -4.11 16.76
C ARG A 32 13.68 -2.72 16.68
N ASN A 33 13.67 -2.11 15.50
CA ASN A 33 13.15 -0.77 15.23
C ASN A 33 11.74 -0.77 14.65
N ASN A 34 11.08 -1.93 14.51
CA ASN A 34 9.75 -2.04 13.93
C ASN A 34 8.73 -1.13 14.63
N GLU A 35 8.86 -0.92 15.94
CA GLU A 35 7.96 -0.09 16.75
C GLU A 35 8.43 1.38 16.88
N VAL A 36 9.55 1.75 16.27
CA VAL A 36 9.98 3.15 16.25
C VAL A 36 8.96 3.96 15.44
N TYR A 37 8.52 5.08 16.02
CA TYR A 37 7.59 6.01 15.41
C TYR A 37 8.17 7.43 15.36
N SER A 38 7.65 8.25 14.45
CA SER A 38 8.05 9.65 14.32
C SER A 38 6.95 10.46 13.64
N LEU A 39 7.00 11.78 13.75
CA LEU A 39 6.09 12.67 13.00
C LEU A 39 6.32 12.56 11.48
N GLU A 40 7.53 12.23 11.05
CA GLU A 40 7.81 11.95 9.64
C GLU A 40 7.06 10.70 9.18
N PHE A 41 7.04 9.64 9.98
CA PHE A 41 6.26 8.44 9.70
C PHE A 41 4.74 8.70 9.73
N VAL A 42 4.25 9.58 10.60
CA VAL A 42 2.84 10.04 10.57
C VAL A 42 2.51 10.67 9.22
N LYS A 43 3.32 11.63 8.77
CA LYS A 43 3.14 12.30 7.47
C LYS A 43 3.12 11.29 6.33
N GLN A 44 4.08 10.38 6.31
CA GLN A 44 4.19 9.35 5.27
C GLN A 44 2.99 8.38 5.30
N LEU A 45 2.63 7.86 6.47
CA LEU A 45 1.52 6.91 6.61
C LEU A 45 0.19 7.52 6.13
N VAL A 46 -0.06 8.80 6.46
CA VAL A 46 -1.27 9.52 6.01
C VAL A 46 -1.26 9.69 4.48
N ALA A 47 -0.14 10.07 3.88
CA ALA A 47 -0.03 10.21 2.43
C ALA A 47 -0.21 8.86 1.70
N ILE A 48 0.44 7.79 2.20
CA ILE A 48 0.36 6.44 1.65
C ILE A 48 -1.08 5.90 1.74
N GLY A 49 -1.72 6.03 2.91
CA GLY A 49 -3.08 5.55 3.14
C GLY A 49 -4.11 6.28 2.26
N ALA A 50 -4.01 7.60 2.11
CA ALA A 50 -4.88 8.38 1.23
C ALA A 50 -4.70 7.98 -0.24
N GLN A 51 -3.46 7.74 -0.68
CA GLN A 51 -3.18 7.26 -2.03
C GLN A 51 -3.70 5.84 -2.25
N PHE A 52 -3.58 4.97 -1.24
CA PHE A 52 -4.15 3.63 -1.30
C PHE A 52 -5.68 3.66 -1.47
N GLU A 53 -6.40 4.48 -0.69
CA GLU A 53 -7.85 4.66 -0.86
C GLU A 53 -8.20 5.07 -2.30
N THR A 54 -7.45 6.03 -2.84
CA THR A 54 -7.66 6.53 -4.21
C THR A 54 -7.46 5.43 -5.24
N VAL A 55 -6.34 4.73 -5.20
CA VAL A 55 -6.02 3.66 -6.17
C VAL A 55 -7.00 2.50 -6.03
N ALA A 56 -7.33 2.08 -4.80
CA ALA A 56 -8.28 1.00 -4.55
C ALA A 56 -9.67 1.30 -5.12
N ARG A 57 -10.15 2.53 -4.93
CA ARG A 57 -11.42 3.00 -5.48
C ARG A 57 -11.41 3.00 -7.01
N LEU A 58 -10.41 3.62 -7.63
CA LEU A 58 -10.30 3.71 -9.08
C LEU A 58 -10.17 2.34 -9.73
N PHE A 59 -9.35 1.46 -9.15
CA PHE A 59 -9.16 0.10 -9.65
C PHE A 59 -10.45 -0.71 -9.57
N SER A 60 -11.19 -0.61 -8.45
CA SER A 60 -12.49 -1.27 -8.28
C SER A 60 -13.52 -0.79 -9.31
N LEU A 61 -13.63 0.54 -9.51
CA LEU A 61 -14.55 1.12 -10.49
C LEU A 61 -14.16 0.78 -11.94
N PHE A 62 -12.88 0.61 -12.22
CA PHE A 62 -12.38 0.25 -13.54
C PHE A 62 -12.60 -1.23 -13.89
N LYS A 63 -12.43 -2.14 -12.91
CA LYS A 63 -12.47 -3.58 -13.15
C LYS A 63 -13.84 -4.22 -12.93
N LEU A 64 -14.68 -3.66 -12.08
CA LEU A 64 -15.99 -4.22 -11.75
C LEU A 64 -17.10 -3.63 -12.63
N PRO A 65 -18.21 -4.37 -12.84
CA PRO A 65 -19.33 -3.88 -13.63
C PRO A 65 -19.89 -2.56 -13.10
N ALA A 66 -20.29 -1.68 -14.01
CA ALA A 66 -20.92 -0.41 -13.64
C ALA A 66 -22.34 -0.58 -13.10
N HIS A 67 -22.99 -1.72 -13.32
CA HIS A 67 -24.36 -2.00 -12.90
C HIS A 67 -24.48 -3.44 -12.34
N PRO A 68 -24.86 -3.60 -11.05
CA PRO A 68 -24.89 -2.53 -10.03
C PRO A 68 -23.48 -1.96 -9.77
N ALA A 69 -23.41 -0.66 -9.56
CA ALA A 69 -22.12 -0.01 -9.25
C ALA A 69 -21.55 -0.57 -7.94
N PRO A 70 -20.23 -0.83 -7.89
CA PRO A 70 -19.60 -1.32 -6.66
C PRO A 70 -19.62 -0.23 -5.58
N THR A 71 -19.88 -0.63 -4.33
CA THR A 71 -19.70 0.25 -3.17
C THR A 71 -18.21 0.30 -2.82
N VAL A 72 -17.62 1.49 -2.89
CA VAL A 72 -16.18 1.69 -2.72
C VAL A 72 -15.83 2.59 -1.51
N ASP A 73 -16.78 2.83 -0.63
CA ASP A 73 -16.58 3.64 0.58
C ASP A 73 -16.18 2.75 1.76
N GLY A 74 -15.05 3.09 2.37
CA GLY A 74 -14.51 2.37 3.51
C GLY A 74 -13.81 1.05 3.16
N ILE A 75 -12.92 0.64 4.06
CA ILE A 75 -11.99 -0.47 3.82
C ILE A 75 -12.67 -1.82 3.60
N GLN A 76 -13.83 -2.07 4.21
CA GLN A 76 -14.52 -3.35 4.06
C GLN A 76 -15.16 -3.51 2.67
N ASN A 77 -15.71 -2.42 2.13
CA ASN A 77 -16.23 -2.42 0.77
C ASN A 77 -15.09 -2.51 -0.25
N LEU A 78 -14.00 -1.76 -0.05
CA LEU A 78 -12.80 -1.86 -0.88
C LEU A 78 -12.22 -3.27 -0.84
N ARG A 79 -12.12 -3.91 0.36
CA ARG A 79 -11.71 -5.31 0.49
C ARG A 79 -12.58 -6.22 -0.37
N THR A 80 -13.91 -6.09 -0.26
CA THR A 80 -14.84 -6.92 -1.03
C THR A 80 -14.61 -6.76 -2.53
N CYS A 81 -14.50 -5.53 -3.02
CA CYS A 81 -14.23 -5.24 -4.43
C CYS A 81 -12.87 -5.82 -4.88
N LEU A 82 -11.82 -5.58 -4.11
CA LEU A 82 -10.48 -6.01 -4.48
C LEU A 82 -10.31 -7.53 -4.45
N LEU A 83 -10.96 -8.24 -3.49
CA LEU A 83 -10.98 -9.70 -3.45
C LEU A 83 -11.87 -10.31 -4.55
N GLN A 84 -12.85 -9.57 -5.07
CA GLN A 84 -13.62 -9.98 -6.25
C GLN A 84 -12.76 -9.89 -7.53
N ILE A 85 -11.84 -8.92 -7.60
CA ILE A 85 -10.92 -8.77 -8.73
C ILE A 85 -9.76 -9.77 -8.63
N HIS A 86 -9.15 -9.92 -7.45
CA HIS A 86 -8.06 -10.83 -7.15
C HIS A 86 -8.35 -11.58 -5.85
N SER A 87 -8.91 -12.78 -5.95
CA SER A 87 -9.36 -13.59 -4.79
C SER A 87 -8.22 -14.00 -3.86
N ASP A 88 -6.99 -14.05 -4.35
CA ASP A 88 -5.76 -14.38 -3.61
C ASP A 88 -5.01 -13.15 -3.08
N LEU A 89 -5.61 -11.96 -3.12
CA LEU A 89 -4.94 -10.72 -2.69
C LEU A 89 -4.55 -10.74 -1.20
N ALA A 90 -5.28 -11.49 -0.35
CA ALA A 90 -4.91 -11.67 1.05
C ALA A 90 -3.54 -12.38 1.22
N GLU A 91 -3.14 -13.18 0.22
CA GLU A 91 -1.87 -13.91 0.18
C GLU A 91 -0.78 -13.15 -0.57
N ALA A 92 -1.09 -11.95 -1.05
CA ALA A 92 -0.16 -11.14 -1.82
C ALA A 92 1.14 -10.84 -1.06
N LYS A 93 2.26 -11.00 -1.76
CA LYS A 93 3.59 -10.81 -1.20
C LYS A 93 4.33 -9.67 -1.89
N ALA A 94 5.05 -8.90 -1.07
CA ALA A 94 6.12 -8.01 -1.51
C ALA A 94 7.39 -8.36 -0.73
N VAL A 95 8.54 -8.35 -1.38
CA VAL A 95 9.82 -8.55 -0.68
C VAL A 95 10.42 -7.19 -0.35
N PHE A 96 10.64 -6.92 0.93
CA PHE A 96 11.39 -5.75 1.37
C PHE A 96 12.90 -6.03 1.23
N ARG A 97 13.52 -5.43 0.22
CA ARG A 97 14.87 -5.79 -0.24
C ARG A 97 15.96 -5.56 0.81
N LEU A 98 15.86 -4.50 1.61
CA LEU A 98 16.88 -4.17 2.61
C LEU A 98 17.04 -5.26 3.69
N ARG A 99 16.01 -6.10 3.87
CA ARG A 99 16.03 -7.18 4.87
C ARG A 99 15.81 -8.56 4.25
N ASN A 100 15.60 -8.61 2.94
CA ASN A 100 15.14 -9.83 2.23
C ASN A 100 13.93 -10.47 2.93
N GLU A 101 12.95 -9.64 3.30
CA GLU A 101 11.80 -10.01 4.13
C GLU A 101 10.52 -10.06 3.29
N ASP A 102 9.81 -11.19 3.36
CA ASP A 102 8.47 -11.32 2.79
C ASP A 102 7.45 -10.56 3.63
N LEU A 103 6.76 -9.61 3.02
CA LEU A 103 5.64 -8.87 3.59
C LEU A 103 4.33 -9.36 2.99
N GLN A 104 3.31 -9.47 3.81
CA GLN A 104 1.93 -9.76 3.40
C GLN A 104 1.00 -8.65 3.88
N PRO A 105 0.95 -7.50 3.20
CA PRO A 105 0.27 -6.30 3.70
C PRO A 105 -1.23 -6.44 3.81
N PHE A 106 -1.84 -7.46 3.19
CA PHE A 106 -3.28 -7.74 3.22
C PHE A 106 -3.64 -9.01 3.98
N ARG A 107 -2.71 -9.61 4.72
CA ARG A 107 -2.89 -10.89 5.44
C ARG A 107 -4.17 -10.94 6.28
N GLN A 108 -4.53 -9.85 6.96
CA GLN A 108 -5.72 -9.79 7.81
C GLN A 108 -7.03 -9.92 7.03
N TRP A 109 -7.01 -9.72 5.72
CA TRP A 109 -8.21 -9.89 4.88
C TRP A 109 -8.71 -11.33 4.79
N SER A 110 -7.86 -12.32 5.07
CA SER A 110 -8.29 -13.71 5.19
C SER A 110 -9.28 -13.93 6.36
N SER A 111 -9.15 -13.14 7.44
CA SER A 111 -10.05 -13.13 8.60
C SER A 111 -11.07 -11.98 8.59
N SER A 112 -11.26 -11.32 7.47
CA SER A 112 -12.15 -10.17 7.29
C SER A 112 -11.83 -8.94 8.16
N SER A 113 -10.63 -8.91 8.77
CA SER A 113 -10.14 -7.77 9.55
C SER A 113 -9.40 -6.77 8.65
N PRO A 114 -9.42 -5.46 8.96
CA PRO A 114 -8.61 -4.50 8.25
C PRO A 114 -7.11 -4.78 8.50
N PRO A 115 -6.22 -4.43 7.55
CA PRO A 115 -4.78 -4.52 7.75
C PRO A 115 -4.34 -3.67 8.96
N LEU A 116 -3.28 -4.10 9.67
CA LEU A 116 -2.77 -3.37 10.83
C LEU A 116 -2.33 -1.95 10.47
N TRP A 117 -1.62 -1.80 9.36
CA TRP A 117 -1.21 -0.50 8.85
C TRP A 117 -2.40 0.42 8.49
N TRP A 118 -3.54 -0.17 8.04
CA TRP A 118 -4.75 0.60 7.79
C TRP A 118 -5.37 1.16 9.07
N THR A 119 -5.40 0.35 10.14
CA THR A 119 -5.84 0.79 11.45
C THR A 119 -4.95 1.92 11.99
N ALA A 120 -3.63 1.78 11.80
CA ALA A 120 -2.65 2.82 12.14
C ALA A 120 -2.87 4.11 11.32
N TYR A 121 -3.09 3.99 10.01
CA TYR A 121 -3.43 5.11 9.13
C TYR A 121 -4.66 5.87 9.61
N ASN A 122 -5.76 5.18 9.90
CA ASN A 122 -6.97 5.83 10.39
C ASN A 122 -6.76 6.58 11.70
N ARG A 123 -6.01 6.01 12.65
CA ARG A 123 -5.65 6.71 13.89
C ARG A 123 -4.85 7.97 13.61
N SER A 124 -3.80 7.86 12.79
CA SER A 124 -2.92 8.98 12.44
C SER A 124 -3.64 10.07 11.65
N LYS A 125 -4.58 9.70 10.77
CA LYS A 125 -5.38 10.65 9.96
C LYS A 125 -6.29 11.53 10.81
N HIS A 126 -6.90 10.97 11.87
CA HIS A 126 -7.86 11.69 12.68
C HIS A 126 -7.22 12.54 13.79
N ASP A 127 -6.11 12.09 14.36
CA ASP A 127 -5.38 12.83 15.41
C ASP A 127 -3.87 12.57 15.29
N PRO A 128 -3.18 13.26 14.37
CA PRO A 128 -1.77 13.02 14.11
C PRO A 128 -0.87 13.22 15.34
N ALA A 129 -1.20 14.20 16.19
CA ALA A 129 -0.36 14.54 17.33
C ALA A 129 -0.47 13.49 18.46
N ARG A 130 -1.69 13.08 18.80
CA ARG A 130 -1.95 12.12 19.89
C ARG A 130 -1.70 10.67 19.47
N GLN A 131 -1.88 10.37 18.19
CA GLN A 131 -1.78 9.01 17.65
C GLN A 131 -0.46 8.75 16.92
N ALA A 132 0.55 9.61 17.12
CA ALA A 132 1.84 9.48 16.46
C ALA A 132 2.49 8.09 16.67
N ALA A 133 2.30 7.49 17.83
CA ALA A 133 2.81 6.15 18.16
C ALA A 133 2.21 5.03 17.28
N ALA A 134 1.10 5.26 16.59
CA ALA A 134 0.56 4.30 15.63
C ALA A 134 1.36 4.27 14.31
N ALA A 135 2.03 5.37 13.96
CA ALA A 135 2.83 5.46 12.74
C ALA A 135 4.24 4.91 12.97
N THR A 136 4.32 3.59 13.14
CA THR A 136 5.59 2.88 13.32
C THR A 136 6.28 2.60 11.99
N LEU A 137 7.59 2.33 12.03
CA LEU A 137 8.36 1.87 10.87
C LEU A 137 7.68 0.69 10.18
N ALA A 138 7.23 -0.32 10.95
CA ALA A 138 6.54 -1.48 10.40
C ALA A 138 5.25 -1.10 9.67
N ASN A 139 4.41 -0.24 10.25
CA ASN A 139 3.14 0.16 9.64
C ASN A 139 3.36 0.99 8.36
N VAL A 140 4.33 1.89 8.32
CA VAL A 140 4.67 2.66 7.10
C VAL A 140 5.19 1.74 6.01
N ARG A 141 6.12 0.84 6.34
CA ARG A 141 6.66 -0.16 5.42
C ARG A 141 5.56 -1.04 4.80
N ASP A 142 4.69 -1.60 5.64
CA ASP A 142 3.63 -2.51 5.21
C ASP A 142 2.55 -1.77 4.39
N ALA A 143 2.22 -0.53 4.76
CA ALA A 143 1.33 0.32 3.98
C ALA A 143 1.89 0.62 2.59
N LEU A 144 3.18 0.95 2.52
CA LEU A 144 3.86 1.25 1.25
C LEU A 144 3.95 -0.01 0.37
N ALA A 145 4.23 -1.18 0.96
CA ALA A 145 4.20 -2.46 0.25
C ALA A 145 2.80 -2.75 -0.32
N GLY A 146 1.75 -2.50 0.45
CA GLY A 146 0.36 -2.67 0.01
C GLY A 146 -0.02 -1.71 -1.12
N LEU A 147 0.38 -0.44 -1.01
CA LEU A 147 0.17 0.54 -2.07
C LEU A 147 0.89 0.15 -3.36
N GLY A 148 2.15 -0.27 -3.27
CA GLY A 148 2.95 -0.68 -4.43
C GLY A 148 2.34 -1.88 -5.16
N LEU A 149 1.95 -2.93 -4.43
CA LEU A 149 1.24 -4.10 -4.97
C LEU A 149 -0.03 -3.68 -5.72
N LEU A 150 -0.89 -2.89 -5.07
CA LEU A 150 -2.16 -2.48 -5.65
C LEU A 150 -1.98 -1.57 -6.85
N THR A 151 -1.04 -0.63 -6.78
CA THR A 151 -0.76 0.30 -7.89
C THR A 151 -0.22 -0.46 -9.10
N LEU A 152 0.65 -1.45 -8.88
CA LEU A 152 1.17 -2.27 -9.96
C LEU A 152 0.07 -3.11 -10.63
N LEU A 153 -0.84 -3.70 -9.86
CA LEU A 153 -2.01 -4.42 -10.40
C LEU A 153 -2.92 -3.49 -11.22
N PHE A 154 -3.08 -2.25 -10.78
CA PHE A 154 -3.91 -1.25 -11.47
C PHE A 154 -3.28 -0.75 -12.77
N VAL A 155 -1.99 -0.44 -12.75
CA VAL A 155 -1.24 0.03 -13.94
C VAL A 155 -1.02 -1.09 -14.94
N GLY A 156 -0.94 -2.32 -14.45
CA GLY A 156 -0.54 -3.49 -15.24
C GLY A 156 0.96 -3.66 -15.31
N SER A 157 1.41 -4.89 -15.54
CA SER A 157 2.82 -5.22 -15.73
C SER A 157 3.31 -4.64 -17.05
N GLN A 158 4.19 -3.65 -16.98
CA GLN A 158 4.76 -3.02 -18.16
C GLN A 158 6.28 -2.99 -18.04
N ASP A 159 6.94 -3.48 -19.06
CA ASP A 159 8.41 -3.48 -19.17
C ASP A 159 9.02 -2.07 -19.12
N ALA A 160 8.19 -1.03 -19.30
CA ALA A 160 8.59 0.38 -19.33
C ALA A 160 8.31 1.16 -18.03
N LEU A 161 7.84 0.51 -16.95
CA LEU A 161 7.65 1.23 -15.69
C LEU A 161 9.01 1.59 -15.05
N PRO A 162 9.18 2.84 -14.55
CA PRO A 162 10.33 3.17 -13.74
C PRO A 162 10.50 2.19 -12.58
N PRO A 163 11.72 1.71 -12.30
CA PRO A 163 11.95 0.70 -11.26
C PRO A 163 11.71 1.28 -9.86
N GLN A 164 11.16 0.47 -8.98
CA GLN A 164 11.13 0.69 -7.54
C GLN A 164 12.48 0.24 -6.92
N SER A 165 12.82 0.79 -5.75
CA SER A 165 14.11 0.54 -5.11
C SER A 165 14.03 -0.37 -3.88
N LEU A 166 13.03 -0.20 -3.04
CA LEU A 166 12.93 -0.87 -1.74
C LEU A 166 12.18 -2.20 -1.76
N PHE A 167 11.33 -2.41 -2.76
CA PHE A 167 10.45 -3.58 -2.80
C PHE A 167 10.63 -4.39 -4.08
N ASP A 168 10.33 -5.70 -3.99
CA ASP A 168 10.10 -6.55 -5.14
C ASP A 168 8.63 -6.99 -5.14
N PHE A 169 7.96 -6.78 -6.26
CA PHE A 169 6.55 -7.06 -6.47
C PHE A 169 6.32 -8.19 -7.48
N THR A 170 7.17 -9.19 -7.50
CA THR A 170 7.06 -10.34 -8.43
C THR A 170 5.67 -10.97 -8.37
N TRP A 171 5.06 -11.05 -7.16
CA TRP A 171 3.71 -11.58 -7.02
C TRP A 171 2.67 -10.81 -7.88
N ALA A 172 2.72 -9.48 -7.88
CA ALA A 172 1.81 -8.65 -8.67
C ALA A 172 2.13 -8.69 -10.17
N ARG A 173 3.43 -8.78 -10.55
CA ARG A 173 3.85 -8.84 -11.96
C ARG A 173 3.34 -10.08 -12.70
N VAL A 174 3.15 -11.17 -12.02
CA VAL A 174 2.64 -12.43 -12.61
C VAL A 174 1.13 -12.36 -12.86
N ARG A 175 0.41 -11.47 -12.18
CA ARG A 175 -1.06 -11.36 -12.16
C ARG A 175 -1.62 -10.11 -12.85
N SER A 176 -0.77 -9.18 -13.22
CA SER A 176 -1.14 -7.89 -13.85
C SER A 176 -1.34 -7.98 -15.37
#